data_6ac0d66ccaf656dfc9d436c7e7a83f73
#
_entry.id   6ac0d66ccaf656dfc9d436c7e7a83f73
#
_cell.length_a   1.000
_cell.length_b   1.000
_cell.length_c   1.000
_cell.angle_alpha   90.00
_cell.angle_beta   90.00
_cell.angle_gamma   90.00
#
_symmetry.space_group_name_H-M   'P 1'
#
loop_
_entity.id
_entity.type
_entity.pdbx_description
1 polymer ?
#
loop_
_entity_poly.entity_id
_entity_poly.type
_entity_poly.pdbx_seq_one_letter_code
_entity_poly.pdbx_strand_id
1 'polypeptide(L)'
;MKEFVEGWDVVQTLGEGAYGEVKLLVNRVTQEAVAMKVLNRSDLPEAADNFRKEICVHRLLEHENIIKYYGHRREGPLQFIFLEYASGGELFDRIEPDYGMDQADAQKFFKQIISGVEYLHSKGVAHRDLKPENILLDANDNIRISDFGLATVFRYKGEERPLVKKCGTLPYIAPEVLVKSYHAEPADVWSCGVILVALLAGELPWDKPATSCEQYKGWKECKITVSPWTKLDNMALSLVRKILTPNPTKRYTIEQIKGHQWTRKMFEAKNTSSKWLSSTSDSLSRKKSCFDIGQTGDIARDNAPTRVSSSQPDLMHRGDGDGPTPAANSEVLAHGISFSQPAHLEDMLLSTQTQGTQSSSQSPLQKLVKRMTRFFVTTDANETVQELRSLFEKLGYVWKTNSPGQITVTTQDKRKAQLVFKANLIEMDARILVDFRLSRGDGLEFKKHFVTIRNRLSEHIAKGPVSWPIAVATNSVP
;
A
#
# COMPACT_ATOMS: atom_id res chain seq x y z
N MET A 1 -21.89 3.45 20.77
CA MET A 1 -21.05 4.41 20.02
C MET A 1 -20.71 5.55 20.96
N LYS A 2 -19.48 6.00 20.95
CA LYS A 2 -19.09 7.16 21.76
C LYS A 2 -19.30 8.40 20.89
N GLU A 3 -20.13 9.34 21.38
CA GLU A 3 -20.32 10.63 20.74
C GLU A 3 -19.01 11.44 20.80
N PHE A 4 -18.58 11.95 19.67
CA PHE A 4 -17.39 12.81 19.57
C PHE A 4 -17.79 14.29 19.76
N VAL A 5 -18.78 14.73 18.99
CA VAL A 5 -19.49 16.00 19.13
C VAL A 5 -20.96 15.74 18.83
N GLU A 6 -21.83 16.70 19.14
CA GLU A 6 -23.27 16.58 18.92
C GLU A 6 -23.59 16.09 17.49
N GLY A 7 -24.29 14.98 17.42
CA GLY A 7 -24.69 14.35 16.16
C GLY A 7 -23.64 13.50 15.43
N TRP A 8 -22.40 13.43 15.92
CA TRP A 8 -21.33 12.63 15.32
C TRP A 8 -20.79 11.54 16.25
N ASP A 9 -20.83 10.30 15.77
CA ASP A 9 -20.34 9.15 16.50
C ASP A 9 -18.98 8.67 15.98
N VAL A 10 -18.08 8.30 16.89
CA VAL A 10 -16.91 7.48 16.57
C VAL A 10 -17.38 6.05 16.32
N VAL A 11 -17.24 5.59 15.08
CA VAL A 11 -17.76 4.29 14.66
C VAL A 11 -16.70 3.19 14.79
N GLN A 12 -15.50 3.45 14.35
CA GLN A 12 -14.39 2.48 14.44
C GLN A 12 -13.04 3.14 14.21
N THR A 13 -11.95 2.45 14.59
CA THR A 13 -10.59 2.79 14.18
C THR A 13 -10.33 2.25 12.77
N LEU A 14 -10.00 3.14 11.84
CA LEU A 14 -9.61 2.83 10.47
C LEU A 14 -8.17 2.34 10.39
N GLY A 15 -7.30 2.93 11.22
CA GLY A 15 -5.89 2.59 11.21
C GLY A 15 -5.12 3.22 12.36
N GLU A 16 -3.94 2.71 12.63
CA GLU A 16 -2.92 3.29 13.51
C GLU A 16 -1.63 3.47 12.74
N GLY A 17 -0.90 4.51 13.03
CA GLY A 17 0.37 4.81 12.40
C GLY A 17 1.36 5.43 13.37
N ALA A 18 2.55 5.73 12.87
CA ALA A 18 3.63 6.34 13.65
C ALA A 18 3.25 7.68 14.31
N TYR A 19 2.17 8.32 13.85
CA TYR A 19 1.73 9.65 14.29
C TYR A 19 0.34 9.67 14.93
N GLY A 20 -0.23 8.52 15.28
CA GLY A 20 -1.53 8.42 15.94
C GLY A 20 -2.54 7.48 15.25
N GLU A 21 -3.78 7.58 15.66
CA GLU A 21 -4.89 6.76 15.18
C GLU A 21 -5.72 7.49 14.12
N VAL A 22 -6.33 6.74 13.21
CA VAL A 22 -7.36 7.25 12.29
C VAL A 22 -8.69 6.60 12.63
N LYS A 23 -9.70 7.39 12.94
CA LYS A 23 -11.04 6.95 13.33
C LYS A 23 -12.07 7.36 12.30
N LEU A 24 -13.09 6.52 12.12
CA LEU A 24 -14.26 6.84 11.31
C LEU A 24 -15.28 7.56 12.18
N LEU A 25 -15.68 8.75 11.76
CA LEU A 25 -16.83 9.47 12.29
C LEU A 25 -18.00 9.34 11.34
N VAL A 26 -19.20 9.16 11.89
CA VAL A 26 -20.45 9.14 11.10
C VAL A 26 -21.49 10.04 11.77
N ASN A 27 -22.11 10.90 10.97
CA ASN A 27 -23.23 11.72 11.41
C ASN A 27 -24.47 10.84 11.58
N ARG A 28 -25.14 10.93 12.72
CA ARG A 28 -26.33 10.11 13.05
C ARG A 28 -27.51 10.35 12.13
N VAL A 29 -27.67 11.58 11.66
CA VAL A 29 -28.86 12.02 10.89
C VAL A 29 -28.56 11.86 9.39
N THR A 30 -27.46 12.46 8.89
CA THR A 30 -27.15 12.49 7.46
C THR A 30 -26.43 11.22 6.98
N GLN A 31 -25.92 10.39 7.90
CA GLN A 31 -25.06 9.21 7.60
C GLN A 31 -23.77 9.58 6.85
N GLU A 32 -23.41 10.85 6.86
CA GLU A 32 -22.14 11.32 6.30
C GLU A 32 -20.95 10.78 7.10
N ALA A 33 -19.88 10.50 6.40
CA ALA A 33 -18.68 9.89 6.97
C ALA A 33 -17.44 10.77 6.78
N VAL A 34 -16.64 10.86 7.83
CA VAL A 34 -15.38 11.60 7.88
C VAL A 34 -14.31 10.73 8.52
N ALA A 35 -13.11 10.73 7.97
CA ALA A 35 -11.93 10.14 8.60
C ALA A 35 -11.29 11.17 9.52
N MET A 36 -11.09 10.82 10.77
CA MET A 36 -10.46 11.68 11.79
C MET A 36 -9.12 11.08 12.22
N LYS A 37 -8.03 11.75 11.87
CA LYS A 37 -6.69 11.43 12.36
C LYS A 37 -6.46 12.10 13.71
N VAL A 38 -6.07 11.32 14.72
CA VAL A 38 -5.90 11.77 16.12
C VAL A 38 -4.45 11.63 16.53
N LEU A 39 -3.88 12.68 17.10
CA LEU A 39 -2.55 12.67 17.71
C LEU A 39 -2.65 13.13 19.17
N ASN A 40 -2.08 12.35 20.09
CA ASN A 40 -1.82 12.80 21.45
C ASN A 40 -0.39 13.34 21.56
N ARG A 41 -0.26 14.65 21.78
CA ARG A 41 1.04 15.33 21.89
C ARG A 41 1.84 14.93 23.14
N SER A 42 1.16 14.45 24.18
CA SER A 42 1.81 14.03 25.42
C SER A 42 2.62 12.74 25.20
N ASP A 43 2.14 11.87 24.33
CA ASP A 43 2.76 10.57 24.06
C ASP A 43 3.93 10.68 23.06
N LEU A 44 3.84 11.61 22.11
CA LEU A 44 4.79 11.77 21.01
C LEU A 44 5.08 13.25 20.70
N PRO A 45 5.92 13.94 21.51
CA PRO A 45 6.20 15.37 21.30
C PRO A 45 6.80 15.71 19.93
N GLU A 46 7.70 14.84 19.40
CA GLU A 46 8.33 15.03 18.07
C GLU A 46 7.33 14.86 16.92
N ALA A 47 6.29 14.05 17.11
CA ALA A 47 5.24 13.87 16.13
C ALA A 47 4.37 15.13 15.95
N ALA A 48 4.30 15.99 16.99
CA ALA A 48 3.50 17.21 16.92
C ALA A 48 3.96 18.18 15.83
N ASP A 49 5.26 18.28 15.58
CA ASP A 49 5.79 19.15 14.51
C ASP A 49 5.53 18.58 13.12
N ASN A 50 5.61 17.25 12.97
CA ASN A 50 5.24 16.58 11.72
C ASN A 50 3.75 16.75 11.44
N PHE A 51 2.89 16.62 12.46
CA PHE A 51 1.46 16.82 12.35
C PHE A 51 1.08 18.26 11.96
N ARG A 52 1.78 19.26 12.52
CA ARG A 52 1.61 20.66 12.09
C ARG A 52 2.02 20.88 10.63
N LYS A 53 3.13 20.27 10.19
CA LYS A 53 3.59 20.33 8.80
C LYS A 53 2.58 19.67 7.87
N GLU A 54 2.04 18.52 8.27
CA GLU A 54 0.97 17.83 7.54
C GLU A 54 -0.24 18.75 7.33
N ILE A 55 -0.73 19.41 8.39
CA ILE A 55 -1.83 20.37 8.30
C ILE A 55 -1.48 21.52 7.35
N CYS A 56 -0.29 22.10 7.50
CA CYS A 56 0.14 23.25 6.69
C CYS A 56 0.23 22.90 5.20
N VAL A 57 0.67 21.70 4.86
CA VAL A 57 0.77 21.22 3.49
C VAL A 57 -0.61 20.84 2.97
N HIS A 58 -1.32 19.95 3.69
CA HIS A 58 -2.55 19.33 3.21
C HIS A 58 -3.68 20.35 2.97
N ARG A 59 -3.82 21.35 3.82
CA ARG A 59 -4.85 22.41 3.67
C ARG A 59 -4.74 23.22 2.38
N LEU A 60 -3.59 23.16 1.67
CA LEU A 60 -3.34 23.87 0.42
C LEU A 60 -3.63 23.02 -0.82
N LEU A 61 -3.98 21.75 -0.61
CA LEU A 61 -4.14 20.76 -1.66
C LEU A 61 -5.62 20.51 -1.94
N GLU A 62 -6.02 20.72 -3.19
CA GLU A 62 -7.38 20.43 -3.67
C GLU A 62 -7.29 19.85 -5.08
N HIS A 63 -7.50 18.54 -5.22
CA HIS A 63 -7.43 17.83 -6.49
C HIS A 63 -8.21 16.52 -6.41
N GLU A 64 -8.80 16.08 -7.53
CA GLU A 64 -9.62 14.87 -7.60
C GLU A 64 -8.90 13.57 -7.19
N ASN A 65 -7.57 13.52 -7.30
CA ASN A 65 -6.76 12.36 -6.89
C ASN A 65 -5.99 12.59 -5.58
N ILE A 66 -6.41 13.56 -4.78
CA ILE A 66 -5.87 13.83 -3.44
C ILE A 66 -7.01 13.75 -2.44
N ILE A 67 -6.77 13.09 -1.30
CA ILE A 67 -7.74 13.04 -0.20
C ILE A 67 -8.06 14.48 0.24
N LYS A 68 -9.34 14.83 0.38
CA LYS A 68 -9.73 16.19 0.79
C LYS A 68 -9.41 16.42 2.26
N TYR A 69 -8.89 17.59 2.52
CA TYR A 69 -8.72 18.11 3.87
C TYR A 69 -9.94 18.97 4.21
N TYR A 70 -10.65 18.64 5.30
CA TYR A 70 -11.81 19.38 5.74
C TYR A 70 -11.48 20.40 6.82
N GLY A 71 -10.58 20.05 7.74
CA GLY A 71 -10.23 20.94 8.83
C GLY A 71 -9.36 20.29 9.87
N HIS A 72 -9.07 21.04 10.92
CA HIS A 72 -8.36 20.54 12.09
C HIS A 72 -8.89 21.20 13.36
N ARG A 73 -8.72 20.51 14.48
CA ARG A 73 -9.12 20.99 15.82
C ARG A 73 -8.07 20.59 16.85
N ARG A 74 -8.01 21.33 17.95
CA ARG A 74 -7.15 21.03 19.08
C ARG A 74 -7.97 21.08 20.36
N GLU A 75 -7.82 20.05 21.19
CA GLU A 75 -8.44 19.95 22.52
C GLU A 75 -7.39 19.47 23.53
N GLY A 76 -6.90 20.37 24.35
CA GLY A 76 -5.84 20.05 25.30
C GLY A 76 -4.60 19.47 24.63
N PRO A 77 -4.19 18.24 24.98
CA PRO A 77 -3.07 17.55 24.35
C PRO A 77 -3.43 16.91 22.99
N LEU A 78 -4.73 16.72 22.70
CA LEU A 78 -5.18 16.07 21.48
C LEU A 78 -5.22 17.05 20.32
N GLN A 79 -4.81 16.56 19.15
CA GLN A 79 -4.94 17.23 17.86
C GLN A 79 -5.68 16.32 16.89
N PHE A 80 -6.58 16.91 16.12
CA PHE A 80 -7.44 16.23 15.17
C PHE A 80 -7.27 16.82 13.78
N ILE A 81 -7.21 15.96 12.76
CA ILE A 81 -7.35 16.34 11.36
C ILE A 81 -8.57 15.60 10.81
N PHE A 82 -9.46 16.33 10.15
CA PHE A 82 -10.65 15.79 9.49
C PHE A 82 -10.41 15.70 7.98
N LEU A 83 -10.60 14.50 7.44
CA LEU A 83 -10.30 14.15 6.07
C LEU A 83 -11.48 13.46 5.39
N GLU A 84 -11.48 13.48 4.07
CA GLU A 84 -12.37 12.65 3.26
C GLU A 84 -12.25 11.18 3.66
N TYR A 85 -13.41 10.53 3.82
CA TYR A 85 -13.46 9.09 4.00
C TYR A 85 -13.52 8.37 2.65
N ALA A 86 -12.46 7.64 2.32
CA ALA A 86 -12.34 6.85 1.10
C ALA A 86 -12.90 5.44 1.34
N SER A 87 -14.15 5.20 0.93
CA SER A 87 -14.89 3.97 1.26
C SER A 87 -14.45 2.73 0.48
N GLY A 88 -13.70 2.89 -0.62
CA GLY A 88 -13.19 1.79 -1.44
C GLY A 88 -11.98 1.05 -0.85
N GLY A 89 -11.43 1.54 0.28
CA GLY A 89 -10.26 0.96 0.95
C GLY A 89 -8.94 1.36 0.29
N GLU A 90 -7.91 0.54 0.47
CA GLU A 90 -6.57 0.81 -0.06
C GLU A 90 -6.39 0.24 -1.46
N LEU A 91 -5.61 0.91 -2.31
CA LEU A 91 -5.18 0.34 -3.59
C LEU A 91 -4.40 -0.97 -3.39
N PHE A 92 -3.68 -1.07 -2.28
CA PHE A 92 -3.03 -2.30 -1.85
C PHE A 92 -3.96 -3.52 -1.85
N ASP A 93 -5.22 -3.36 -1.43
CA ASP A 93 -6.21 -4.43 -1.38
C ASP A 93 -6.60 -4.96 -2.77
N ARG A 94 -6.39 -4.18 -3.83
CA ARG A 94 -6.70 -4.57 -5.22
C ARG A 94 -5.58 -5.35 -5.90
N ILE A 95 -4.36 -5.38 -5.32
CA ILE A 95 -3.21 -6.07 -5.91
C ILE A 95 -3.27 -7.54 -5.52
N GLU A 96 -3.43 -8.45 -6.47
CA GLU A 96 -3.35 -9.88 -6.22
C GLU A 96 -1.88 -10.32 -6.09
N PRO A 97 -1.46 -10.92 -4.95
CA PRO A 97 -0.09 -11.37 -4.77
C PRO A 97 0.37 -12.32 -5.88
N ASP A 98 1.60 -12.15 -6.35
CA ASP A 98 2.25 -12.88 -7.43
C ASP A 98 1.63 -12.69 -8.84
N TYR A 99 0.48 -12.01 -8.96
CA TYR A 99 -0.23 -11.82 -10.24
C TYR A 99 -0.41 -10.35 -10.61
N GLY A 100 -0.57 -9.47 -9.62
CA GLY A 100 -0.90 -8.07 -9.83
C GLY A 100 -2.38 -7.87 -10.18
N MET A 101 -2.64 -7.05 -11.17
CA MET A 101 -3.99 -6.80 -11.70
C MET A 101 -3.96 -6.73 -13.23
N ASP A 102 -5.15 -6.71 -13.87
CA ASP A 102 -5.26 -6.52 -15.32
C ASP A 102 -4.61 -5.19 -15.75
N GLN A 103 -4.00 -5.18 -16.94
CA GLN A 103 -3.28 -4.01 -17.44
C GLN A 103 -4.19 -2.78 -17.64
N ALA A 104 -5.46 -2.97 -17.95
CA ALA A 104 -6.41 -1.87 -18.06
C ALA A 104 -6.63 -1.19 -16.71
N ASP A 105 -6.82 -1.98 -15.64
CA ASP A 105 -7.00 -1.46 -14.28
C ASP A 105 -5.70 -0.84 -13.74
N ALA A 106 -4.56 -1.50 -13.95
CA ALA A 106 -3.25 -0.97 -13.59
C ALA A 106 -2.98 0.38 -14.27
N GLN A 107 -3.31 0.51 -15.57
CA GLN A 107 -3.15 1.75 -16.30
C GLN A 107 -4.11 2.84 -15.78
N LYS A 108 -5.37 2.49 -15.51
CA LYS A 108 -6.36 3.43 -14.94
C LYS A 108 -5.83 4.03 -13.64
N PHE A 109 -5.45 3.19 -12.69
CA PHE A 109 -4.95 3.65 -11.40
C PHE A 109 -3.62 4.41 -11.55
N PHE A 110 -2.70 3.90 -12.35
CA PHE A 110 -1.41 4.56 -12.57
C PHE A 110 -1.54 5.95 -13.15
N LYS A 111 -2.43 6.15 -14.14
CA LYS A 111 -2.72 7.50 -14.71
C LYS A 111 -3.22 8.47 -13.66
N GLN A 112 -4.11 8.03 -12.79
CA GLN A 112 -4.65 8.86 -11.70
C GLN A 112 -3.57 9.16 -10.64
N ILE A 113 -2.69 8.20 -10.32
CA ILE A 113 -1.53 8.44 -9.43
C ILE A 113 -0.64 9.52 -10.03
N ILE A 114 -0.28 9.39 -11.30
CA ILE A 114 0.56 10.36 -12.01
C ILE A 114 -0.10 11.76 -12.04
N SER A 115 -1.41 11.82 -12.23
CA SER A 115 -2.17 13.08 -12.17
C SER A 115 -2.08 13.74 -10.78
N GLY A 116 -2.30 12.97 -9.73
CA GLY A 116 -2.19 13.48 -8.36
C GLY A 116 -0.77 13.93 -8.00
N VAL A 117 0.25 13.18 -8.41
CA VAL A 117 1.67 13.54 -8.16
C VAL A 117 2.07 14.77 -8.97
N GLU A 118 1.64 14.89 -10.24
CA GLU A 118 1.84 16.09 -11.07
C GLU A 118 1.27 17.34 -10.38
N TYR A 119 0.05 17.22 -9.84
CA TYR A 119 -0.57 18.31 -9.09
C TYR A 119 0.26 18.67 -7.85
N LEU A 120 0.71 17.70 -7.04
CA LEU A 120 1.57 17.96 -5.88
C LEU A 120 2.84 18.72 -6.29
N HIS A 121 3.51 18.27 -7.34
CA HIS A 121 4.74 18.89 -7.83
C HIS A 121 4.48 20.30 -8.40
N SER A 122 3.32 20.53 -9.02
CA SER A 122 2.92 21.88 -9.48
C SER A 122 2.76 22.86 -8.31
N LYS A 123 2.34 22.36 -7.13
CA LYS A 123 2.26 23.14 -5.89
C LYS A 123 3.60 23.23 -5.13
N GLY A 124 4.68 22.65 -5.69
CA GLY A 124 5.98 22.61 -5.05
C GLY A 124 6.04 21.67 -3.84
N VAL A 125 5.15 20.68 -3.77
CA VAL A 125 5.04 19.70 -2.68
C VAL A 125 5.54 18.36 -3.16
N ALA A 126 6.40 17.69 -2.36
CA ALA A 126 6.79 16.30 -2.51
C ALA A 126 6.09 15.44 -1.46
N HIS A 127 5.61 14.26 -1.85
CA HIS A 127 4.94 13.34 -0.96
C HIS A 127 5.93 12.54 -0.09
N ARG A 128 6.96 11.95 -0.72
CA ARG A 128 8.08 11.21 -0.13
C ARG A 128 7.75 9.84 0.49
N ASP A 129 6.51 9.43 0.54
CA ASP A 129 6.09 8.08 0.99
C ASP A 129 4.95 7.52 0.12
N LEU A 130 5.09 7.63 -1.20
CA LEU A 130 4.15 7.03 -2.14
C LEU A 130 4.30 5.50 -2.12
N LYS A 131 3.21 4.81 -1.78
CA LYS A 131 3.07 3.36 -1.75
C LYS A 131 1.58 2.97 -1.85
N PRO A 132 1.23 1.74 -2.24
CA PRO A 132 -0.17 1.34 -2.44
C PRO A 132 -1.05 1.49 -1.19
N GLU A 133 -0.47 1.41 0.01
CA GLU A 133 -1.15 1.59 1.29
C GLU A 133 -1.57 3.06 1.53
N ASN A 134 -0.81 4.01 1.00
CA ASN A 134 -1.11 5.45 1.09
C ASN A 134 -1.96 5.96 -0.08
N ILE A 135 -2.42 5.06 -0.95
CA ILE A 135 -3.33 5.37 -2.05
C ILE A 135 -4.66 4.70 -1.76
N LEU A 136 -5.66 5.51 -1.45
CA LEU A 136 -7.00 5.05 -1.12
C LEU A 136 -7.90 5.09 -2.36
N LEU A 137 -9.06 4.44 -2.26
CA LEU A 137 -10.08 4.40 -3.31
C LEU A 137 -11.38 4.99 -2.79
N ASP A 138 -12.02 5.83 -3.59
CA ASP A 138 -13.37 6.30 -3.31
C ASP A 138 -14.42 5.22 -3.67
N ALA A 139 -15.70 5.55 -3.51
CA ALA A 139 -16.81 4.64 -3.81
C ALA A 139 -16.88 4.24 -5.30
N ASN A 140 -16.27 5.02 -6.19
CA ASN A 140 -16.27 4.82 -7.64
C ASN A 140 -14.96 4.21 -8.17
N ASP A 141 -14.11 3.69 -7.27
CA ASP A 141 -12.77 3.19 -7.60
C ASP A 141 -11.88 4.24 -8.29
N ASN A 142 -11.97 5.51 -7.86
CA ASN A 142 -10.98 6.53 -8.19
C ASN A 142 -9.99 6.66 -7.05
N ILE A 143 -8.71 6.87 -7.39
CA ILE A 143 -7.67 6.98 -6.37
C ILE A 143 -7.72 8.34 -5.65
N ARG A 144 -7.31 8.29 -4.38
CA ARG A 144 -7.09 9.41 -3.48
C ARG A 144 -5.73 9.22 -2.81
N ILE A 145 -4.72 10.00 -3.19
CA ILE A 145 -3.42 9.99 -2.49
C ILE A 145 -3.63 10.56 -1.10
N SER A 146 -3.15 9.85 -0.09
CA SER A 146 -3.34 10.15 1.32
C SER A 146 -2.02 10.15 2.09
N ASP A 147 -2.06 10.51 3.37
CA ASP A 147 -0.93 10.53 4.30
C ASP A 147 0.21 11.49 3.92
N PHE A 148 0.01 12.75 4.23
CA PHE A 148 0.99 13.81 4.01
C PHE A 148 1.95 14.02 5.21
N GLY A 149 2.02 13.07 6.14
CA GLY A 149 2.88 13.15 7.34
C GLY A 149 4.38 13.29 7.03
N LEU A 150 4.83 12.79 5.88
CA LEU A 150 6.20 12.96 5.40
C LEU A 150 6.33 14.01 4.29
N ALA A 151 5.24 14.61 3.84
CA ALA A 151 5.26 15.58 2.76
C ALA A 151 6.06 16.84 3.12
N THR A 152 6.61 17.49 2.09
CA THR A 152 7.39 18.72 2.30
C THR A 152 7.30 19.67 1.09
N VAL A 153 7.38 20.96 1.36
CA VAL A 153 7.52 21.98 0.30
C VAL A 153 8.97 21.98 -0.18
N PHE A 154 9.20 21.67 -1.44
CA PHE A 154 10.53 21.69 -2.06
C PHE A 154 10.72 22.87 -3.01
N ARG A 155 9.62 23.47 -3.51
CA ARG A 155 9.66 24.66 -4.38
C ARG A 155 8.76 25.76 -3.80
N TYR A 156 9.32 26.95 -3.66
CA TYR A 156 8.58 28.12 -3.18
C TYR A 156 9.00 29.36 -3.96
N LYS A 157 8.04 30.14 -4.47
CA LYS A 157 8.27 31.34 -5.30
C LYS A 157 9.20 31.10 -6.51
N GLY A 158 9.13 29.91 -7.11
CA GLY A 158 9.95 29.52 -8.25
C GLY A 158 11.31 28.96 -7.90
N GLU A 159 11.76 29.07 -6.66
CA GLU A 159 13.05 28.53 -6.21
C GLU A 159 12.88 27.12 -5.65
N GLU A 160 13.67 26.19 -6.15
CA GLU A 160 13.71 24.79 -5.71
C GLU A 160 14.87 24.57 -4.74
N ARG A 161 14.59 23.84 -3.65
CA ARG A 161 15.61 23.43 -2.69
C ARG A 161 15.80 21.90 -2.71
N PRO A 162 17.05 21.43 -2.67
CA PRO A 162 17.32 20.01 -2.49
C PRO A 162 16.86 19.54 -1.10
N LEU A 163 16.42 18.29 -1.03
CA LEU A 163 16.00 17.63 0.21
C LEU A 163 17.18 16.82 0.77
N VAL A 164 17.31 16.81 2.09
CA VAL A 164 18.42 16.12 2.79
C VAL A 164 17.92 15.00 3.72
N LYS A 165 16.66 15.11 4.19
CA LYS A 165 16.09 14.13 5.12
C LYS A 165 15.79 12.83 4.40
N LYS A 166 16.45 11.73 4.84
CA LYS A 166 16.12 10.38 4.41
C LYS A 166 14.82 9.94 5.08
N CYS A 167 13.80 9.66 4.31
CA CYS A 167 12.51 9.19 4.80
C CYS A 167 11.75 8.43 3.71
N GLY A 168 10.66 7.78 4.09
CA GLY A 168 9.85 6.95 3.23
C GLY A 168 10.05 5.45 3.49
N THR A 169 9.33 4.62 2.76
CA THR A 169 9.31 3.17 2.89
C THR A 169 10.35 2.53 1.97
N LEU A 170 11.28 1.76 2.55
CA LEU A 170 12.52 1.27 1.88
C LEU A 170 12.36 0.73 0.46
N PRO A 171 11.41 -0.17 0.13
CA PRO A 171 11.27 -0.69 -1.22
C PRO A 171 10.90 0.38 -2.26
N TYR A 172 10.23 1.45 -1.83
CA TYR A 172 9.67 2.48 -2.71
C TYR A 172 10.55 3.72 -2.86
N ILE A 173 11.50 3.97 -1.94
CA ILE A 173 12.37 5.14 -2.02
C ILE A 173 13.36 5.06 -3.19
N ALA A 174 13.73 6.21 -3.74
CA ALA A 174 14.73 6.29 -4.79
C ALA A 174 16.16 6.08 -4.25
N PRO A 175 17.10 5.52 -5.05
CA PRO A 175 18.45 5.24 -4.58
C PRO A 175 19.22 6.49 -4.12
N GLU A 176 18.98 7.64 -4.73
CA GLU A 176 19.59 8.92 -4.33
C GLU A 176 19.16 9.38 -2.94
N VAL A 177 17.97 9.00 -2.47
CA VAL A 177 17.47 9.32 -1.11
C VAL A 177 18.35 8.68 -0.04
N LEU A 178 18.94 7.52 -0.34
CA LEU A 178 19.82 6.82 0.61
C LEU A 178 21.21 7.44 0.75
N VAL A 179 21.65 8.22 -0.23
CA VAL A 179 23.08 8.61 -0.34
C VAL A 179 23.32 10.06 0.04
N LYS A 180 22.60 11.02 -0.57
CA LYS A 180 22.91 12.46 -0.51
C LYS A 180 21.64 13.29 -0.42
N SER A 181 21.83 14.61 -0.53
CA SER A 181 20.74 15.52 -0.92
C SER A 181 20.19 15.12 -2.27
N TYR A 182 18.88 15.24 -2.46
CA TYR A 182 18.17 14.77 -3.64
C TYR A 182 17.09 15.77 -4.08
N HIS A 183 16.74 15.72 -5.35
CA HIS A 183 15.59 16.44 -5.91
C HIS A 183 14.30 15.67 -5.66
N ALA A 184 13.25 16.40 -5.31
CA ALA A 184 11.98 15.85 -4.87
C ALA A 184 11.21 15.12 -5.97
N GLU A 185 11.04 15.79 -7.12
CA GLU A 185 10.21 15.26 -8.22
C GLU A 185 10.71 13.91 -8.75
N PRO A 186 12.02 13.73 -9.07
CA PRO A 186 12.50 12.43 -9.51
C PRO A 186 12.34 11.33 -8.46
N ALA A 187 12.43 11.67 -7.16
CA ALA A 187 12.28 10.68 -6.09
C ALA A 187 10.83 10.16 -5.98
N ASP A 188 9.82 11.02 -6.05
CA ASP A 188 8.41 10.62 -6.08
C ASP A 188 8.08 9.84 -7.37
N VAL A 189 8.64 10.25 -8.51
CA VAL A 189 8.49 9.52 -9.79
C VAL A 189 9.03 8.09 -9.69
N TRP A 190 10.18 7.89 -9.03
CA TRP A 190 10.69 6.55 -8.78
C TRP A 190 9.70 5.69 -7.99
N SER A 191 9.13 6.23 -6.92
CA SER A 191 8.11 5.53 -6.11
C SER A 191 6.91 5.11 -6.95
N CYS A 192 6.44 5.99 -7.86
CA CYS A 192 5.39 5.64 -8.83
C CYS A 192 5.79 4.44 -9.72
N GLY A 193 7.06 4.35 -10.12
CA GLY A 193 7.57 3.20 -10.89
C GLY A 193 7.53 1.89 -10.11
N VAL A 194 7.90 1.93 -8.82
CA VAL A 194 7.79 0.73 -7.96
C VAL A 194 6.33 0.32 -7.77
N ILE A 195 5.43 1.30 -7.57
CA ILE A 195 3.99 1.04 -7.51
C ILE A 195 3.50 0.38 -8.80
N LEU A 196 3.92 0.87 -9.97
CA LEU A 196 3.53 0.26 -11.25
C LEU A 196 3.97 -1.21 -11.37
N VAL A 197 5.18 -1.55 -10.88
CA VAL A 197 5.64 -2.95 -10.83
C VAL A 197 4.73 -3.76 -9.91
N ALA A 198 4.40 -3.25 -8.72
CA ALA A 198 3.51 -3.93 -7.78
C ALA A 198 2.11 -4.16 -8.40
N LEU A 199 1.54 -3.16 -9.09
CA LEU A 199 0.25 -3.28 -9.76
C LEU A 199 0.24 -4.36 -10.85
N LEU A 200 1.31 -4.46 -11.65
CA LEU A 200 1.39 -5.35 -12.80
C LEU A 200 1.86 -6.77 -12.45
N ALA A 201 2.70 -6.92 -11.44
CA ALA A 201 3.33 -8.19 -11.11
C ALA A 201 2.86 -8.81 -9.79
N GLY A 202 2.20 -8.04 -8.91
CA GLY A 202 1.86 -8.48 -7.55
C GLY A 202 3.07 -8.73 -6.66
N GLU A 203 4.20 -8.09 -6.98
CA GLU A 203 5.48 -8.25 -6.29
C GLU A 203 6.25 -6.94 -6.25
N LEU A 204 7.03 -6.74 -5.18
CA LEU A 204 8.01 -5.66 -5.14
C LEU A 204 9.28 -6.05 -5.89
N PRO A 205 9.96 -5.11 -6.57
CA PRO A 205 11.16 -5.41 -7.34
C PRO A 205 12.39 -5.73 -6.47
N TRP A 206 12.49 -5.18 -5.26
CA TRP A 206 13.58 -5.31 -4.30
C TRP A 206 13.14 -4.90 -2.88
N ASP A 207 13.97 -5.22 -1.88
CA ASP A 207 13.74 -4.76 -0.50
C ASP A 207 14.21 -3.32 -0.29
N LYS A 208 15.28 -2.94 -0.98
CA LYS A 208 15.83 -1.57 -0.98
C LYS A 208 16.64 -1.31 -2.24
N PRO A 209 16.68 -0.08 -2.75
CA PRO A 209 17.45 0.28 -3.95
C PRO A 209 18.92 0.56 -3.61
N ALA A 210 19.60 -0.43 -3.04
CA ALA A 210 21.00 -0.35 -2.66
C ALA A 210 21.81 -1.50 -3.27
N THR A 211 23.10 -1.29 -3.54
CA THR A 211 23.98 -2.31 -4.14
C THR A 211 24.17 -3.57 -3.28
N SER A 212 23.85 -3.47 -1.99
CA SER A 212 23.79 -4.63 -1.09
C SER A 212 22.54 -5.50 -1.28
N CYS A 213 21.56 -5.08 -2.09
CA CYS A 213 20.40 -5.86 -2.45
C CYS A 213 20.61 -6.49 -3.83
N GLU A 214 20.64 -7.82 -3.90
CA GLU A 214 20.96 -8.56 -5.14
C GLU A 214 19.92 -8.30 -6.24
N GLN A 215 18.63 -8.14 -5.90
CA GLN A 215 17.59 -7.84 -6.88
C GLN A 215 17.81 -6.47 -7.52
N TYR A 216 18.16 -5.46 -6.72
CA TYR A 216 18.46 -4.12 -7.24
C TYR A 216 19.77 -4.11 -8.06
N LYS A 217 20.80 -4.85 -7.61
CA LYS A 217 22.03 -5.02 -8.37
C LYS A 217 21.76 -5.67 -9.73
N GLY A 218 20.95 -6.74 -9.75
CA GLY A 218 20.51 -7.39 -10.99
C GLY A 218 19.78 -6.44 -11.94
N TRP A 219 18.91 -5.57 -11.41
CA TRP A 219 18.24 -4.53 -12.21
C TRP A 219 19.23 -3.56 -12.86
N LYS A 220 20.22 -3.07 -12.11
CA LYS A 220 21.28 -2.19 -12.64
C LYS A 220 22.12 -2.88 -13.73
N GLU A 221 22.35 -4.17 -13.59
CA GLU A 221 23.09 -5.02 -14.54
C GLU A 221 22.20 -5.53 -15.69
N CYS A 222 20.97 -5.03 -15.81
CA CYS A 222 19.98 -5.45 -16.81
C CYS A 222 19.63 -6.95 -16.78
N LYS A 223 19.77 -7.61 -15.65
CA LYS A 223 19.35 -9.01 -15.43
C LYS A 223 17.85 -9.06 -15.17
N ILE A 224 17.06 -9.15 -16.23
CA ILE A 224 15.59 -9.11 -16.20
C ILE A 224 14.93 -10.46 -16.49
N THR A 225 15.66 -11.53 -16.38
CA THR A 225 15.20 -12.90 -16.66
C THR A 225 14.47 -13.56 -15.48
N VAL A 226 14.30 -12.82 -14.38
CA VAL A 226 13.62 -13.28 -13.15
C VAL A 226 12.42 -12.42 -12.82
N SER A 227 11.52 -12.94 -11.98
CA SER A 227 10.42 -12.17 -11.41
C SER A 227 10.95 -10.97 -10.60
N PRO A 228 10.23 -9.82 -10.63
CA PRO A 228 8.92 -9.56 -11.24
C PRO A 228 8.98 -9.24 -12.75
N TRP A 229 10.16 -9.06 -13.33
CA TRP A 229 10.36 -8.51 -14.68
C TRP A 229 9.75 -9.38 -15.79
N THR A 230 9.81 -10.70 -15.62
CA THR A 230 9.25 -11.67 -16.58
C THR A 230 7.72 -11.67 -16.66
N LYS A 231 7.04 -11.03 -15.71
CA LYS A 231 5.58 -10.89 -15.68
C LYS A 231 5.09 -9.65 -16.44
N LEU A 232 5.98 -8.71 -16.71
CA LEU A 232 5.65 -7.49 -17.45
C LEU A 232 5.78 -7.72 -18.96
N ASP A 233 4.80 -7.23 -19.73
CA ASP A 233 4.97 -7.19 -21.18
C ASP A 233 6.07 -6.20 -21.59
N ASN A 234 6.54 -6.30 -22.84
CA ASN A 234 7.64 -5.47 -23.33
C ASN A 234 7.35 -3.97 -23.25
N MET A 235 6.11 -3.56 -23.41
CA MET A 235 5.73 -2.15 -23.41
C MET A 235 5.72 -1.60 -21.98
N ALA A 236 5.13 -2.33 -21.03
CA ALA A 236 5.17 -2.01 -19.61
C ALA A 236 6.61 -1.99 -19.09
N LEU A 237 7.41 -3.02 -19.43
CA LEU A 237 8.82 -3.10 -19.02
C LEU A 237 9.63 -1.95 -19.58
N SER A 238 9.36 -1.51 -20.82
CA SER A 238 9.99 -0.32 -21.42
C SER A 238 9.73 0.94 -20.59
N LEU A 239 8.47 1.18 -20.18
CA LEU A 239 8.12 2.31 -19.34
C LEU A 239 8.80 2.22 -17.97
N VAL A 240 8.70 1.06 -17.32
CA VAL A 240 9.30 0.82 -15.99
C VAL A 240 10.81 1.09 -16.01
N ARG A 241 11.53 0.66 -17.06
CA ARG A 241 12.97 0.95 -17.23
C ARG A 241 13.29 2.43 -17.27
N LYS A 242 12.43 3.23 -17.87
CA LYS A 242 12.62 4.70 -17.96
C LYS A 242 12.32 5.38 -16.63
N ILE A 243 11.33 4.89 -15.89
CA ILE A 243 10.98 5.42 -14.57
C ILE A 243 12.00 4.96 -13.52
N LEU A 244 12.34 3.68 -13.48
CA LEU A 244 13.29 3.11 -12.52
C LEU A 244 14.75 3.22 -13.01
N THR A 245 15.10 4.35 -13.65
CA THR A 245 16.46 4.71 -14.01
C THR A 245 17.20 5.22 -12.76
N PRO A 246 18.33 4.58 -12.33
CA PRO A 246 19.03 4.95 -11.10
C PRO A 246 19.51 6.40 -11.06
N ASN A 247 19.97 6.94 -12.22
CA ASN A 247 20.36 8.35 -12.31
C ASN A 247 19.11 9.25 -12.41
N PRO A 248 18.82 10.11 -11.42
CA PRO A 248 17.62 10.94 -11.40
C PRO A 248 17.53 11.92 -12.57
N THR A 249 18.66 12.38 -13.12
CA THR A 249 18.67 13.32 -14.27
C THR A 249 18.33 12.66 -15.60
N LYS A 250 18.45 11.31 -15.68
CA LYS A 250 18.08 10.52 -16.86
C LYS A 250 16.73 9.81 -16.68
N ARG A 251 16.13 9.92 -15.49
CA ARG A 251 14.83 9.35 -15.17
C ARG A 251 13.73 10.11 -15.92
N TYR A 252 12.72 9.41 -16.37
CA TYR A 252 11.57 10.05 -17.02
C TYR A 252 10.89 11.05 -16.10
N THR A 253 10.51 12.18 -16.68
CA THR A 253 9.61 13.17 -16.08
C THR A 253 8.15 12.69 -16.20
N ILE A 254 7.25 13.29 -15.46
CA ILE A 254 5.80 13.00 -15.54
C ILE A 254 5.27 13.21 -16.96
N GLU A 255 5.70 14.27 -17.64
CA GLU A 255 5.31 14.54 -19.03
C GLU A 255 5.74 13.40 -19.96
N GLN A 256 6.97 12.90 -19.83
CA GLN A 256 7.47 11.78 -20.61
C GLN A 256 6.73 10.48 -20.30
N ILE A 257 6.34 10.25 -19.02
CA ILE A 257 5.51 9.12 -18.62
C ILE A 257 4.14 9.17 -19.30
N LYS A 258 3.48 10.33 -19.27
CA LYS A 258 2.18 10.56 -19.92
C LYS A 258 2.27 10.36 -21.44
N GLY A 259 3.42 10.70 -22.04
CA GLY A 259 3.72 10.53 -23.47
C GLY A 259 4.05 9.11 -23.90
N HIS A 260 4.37 8.20 -22.98
CA HIS A 260 4.82 6.83 -23.31
C HIS A 260 3.71 5.97 -23.92
N GLN A 261 4.07 5.06 -24.84
CA GLN A 261 3.12 4.22 -25.57
C GLN A 261 2.23 3.39 -24.62
N TRP A 262 2.79 2.81 -23.55
CA TRP A 262 2.01 2.05 -22.57
C TRP A 262 0.95 2.91 -21.91
N THR A 263 1.28 4.15 -21.55
CA THR A 263 0.35 5.08 -20.90
C THR A 263 -0.75 5.55 -21.86
N ARG A 264 -0.45 5.65 -23.16
CA ARG A 264 -1.40 6.10 -24.19
C ARG A 264 -2.24 4.97 -24.79
N LYS A 265 -1.78 3.72 -24.66
CA LYS A 265 -2.49 2.55 -25.22
C LYS A 265 -3.92 2.47 -24.67
N MET A 266 -4.88 2.23 -25.55
CA MET A 266 -6.23 1.87 -25.15
C MET A 266 -6.23 0.38 -24.86
N PHE A 267 -6.45 0.00 -23.61
CA PHE A 267 -6.73 -1.39 -23.26
C PHE A 267 -8.24 -1.59 -23.30
N GLU A 268 -8.70 -2.64 -23.96
CA GLU A 268 -10.10 -3.01 -23.93
C GLU A 268 -10.46 -3.43 -22.50
N ALA A 269 -11.45 -2.75 -21.91
CA ALA A 269 -11.99 -3.15 -20.63
C ALA A 269 -12.65 -4.52 -20.83
N LYS A 270 -12.04 -5.57 -20.31
CA LYS A 270 -12.77 -6.84 -20.17
C LYS A 270 -13.93 -6.54 -19.25
N ASN A 271 -15.17 -6.76 -19.75
CA ASN A 271 -16.40 -6.62 -18.97
C ASN A 271 -16.35 -7.57 -17.77
N THR A 272 -15.67 -7.17 -16.71
CA THR A 272 -15.54 -7.88 -15.44
C THR A 272 -16.28 -7.14 -14.32
N SER A 273 -17.45 -6.59 -14.66
CA SER A 273 -18.33 -5.94 -13.66
C SER A 273 -18.92 -6.89 -12.60
N SER A 274 -18.39 -8.09 -12.42
CA SER A 274 -18.93 -9.02 -11.40
C SER A 274 -17.93 -10.02 -10.79
N LYS A 275 -16.61 -9.93 -11.05
CA LYS A 275 -15.68 -10.94 -10.54
C LYS A 275 -15.23 -10.77 -9.09
N TRP A 276 -15.40 -9.60 -8.49
CA TRP A 276 -15.00 -9.36 -7.10
C TRP A 276 -16.03 -9.79 -6.06
N LEU A 277 -17.26 -10.14 -6.52
CA LEU A 277 -18.35 -10.60 -5.64
C LEU A 277 -18.60 -12.12 -5.72
N SER A 278 -17.94 -12.88 -6.60
CA SER A 278 -18.23 -14.29 -6.82
C SER A 278 -17.03 -15.22 -6.97
N SER A 279 -15.90 -14.96 -6.32
CA SER A 279 -14.82 -15.95 -6.23
C SER A 279 -15.01 -16.94 -5.09
N THR A 280 -16.22 -17.48 -4.95
CA THR A 280 -16.50 -18.63 -4.10
C THR A 280 -17.32 -19.66 -4.86
N SER A 281 -16.84 -20.13 -5.99
CA SER A 281 -17.15 -21.44 -6.58
C SER A 281 -16.62 -21.50 -7.99
N ASP A 282 -15.89 -22.55 -8.28
CA ASP A 282 -15.42 -23.05 -9.57
C ASP A 282 -13.94 -22.84 -9.91
N SER A 283 -13.09 -23.57 -9.21
CA SER A 283 -11.81 -24.01 -9.73
C SER A 283 -11.63 -25.53 -9.60
N LEU A 284 -12.57 -26.27 -10.16
CA LEU A 284 -12.41 -27.70 -10.44
C LEU A 284 -13.04 -27.99 -11.81
N SER A 285 -12.26 -27.89 -12.87
CA SER A 285 -12.39 -28.58 -14.16
C SER A 285 -11.84 -27.74 -15.29
N ARG A 286 -10.62 -28.03 -15.69
CA ARG A 286 -10.23 -28.16 -17.12
C ARG A 286 -8.71 -28.38 -17.23
N LYS A 287 -8.31 -29.60 -16.94
CA LYS A 287 -7.23 -30.22 -17.71
C LYS A 287 -7.90 -30.89 -18.90
N LYS A 288 -7.63 -30.43 -20.08
CA LYS A 288 -7.60 -31.27 -21.30
C LYS A 288 -6.60 -30.69 -22.29
N SER A 289 -5.64 -31.52 -22.54
CA SER A 289 -4.66 -31.55 -23.59
C SER A 289 -5.25 -31.28 -24.96
N CYS A 290 -4.51 -30.58 -25.80
CA CYS A 290 -4.43 -30.89 -27.22
C CYS A 290 -2.98 -30.74 -27.68
N PHE A 291 -2.34 -31.88 -27.82
CA PHE A 291 -1.31 -32.09 -28.81
C PHE A 291 -1.98 -32.12 -30.14
N ASP A 292 -1.49 -31.42 -31.15
CA ASP A 292 -1.49 -31.93 -32.51
C ASP A 292 -0.31 -31.38 -33.30
N ILE A 293 0.23 -32.31 -34.07
CA ILE A 293 1.45 -32.32 -34.87
C ILE A 293 1.07 -32.04 -36.32
N GLY A 294 1.92 -31.33 -37.04
CA GLY A 294 1.84 -31.25 -38.50
C GLY A 294 2.75 -30.17 -39.06
N GLN A 295 3.95 -30.49 -39.29
CA GLN A 295 4.72 -30.84 -40.47
C GLN A 295 4.63 -29.84 -41.63
N THR A 296 5.82 -29.40 -41.96
CA THR A 296 6.61 -29.31 -43.18
C THR A 296 6.69 -27.98 -43.93
N GLY A 297 7.91 -27.62 -44.31
CA GLY A 297 8.19 -26.77 -45.45
C GLY A 297 9.46 -25.95 -45.36
N ASP A 298 10.52 -26.55 -45.84
CA ASP A 298 11.89 -26.06 -46.08
C ASP A 298 12.02 -24.73 -46.83
N ILE A 299 13.19 -24.13 -46.70
CA ILE A 299 14.20 -23.65 -47.67
C ILE A 299 14.80 -22.30 -47.29
N ALA A 300 15.98 -22.36 -46.78
CA ALA A 300 17.33 -21.98 -47.27
C ALA A 300 17.74 -20.50 -47.34
N ARG A 301 18.87 -20.27 -46.65
CA ARG A 301 20.08 -19.47 -47.01
C ARG A 301 19.94 -17.98 -47.33
N ASP A 302 20.77 -17.07 -46.90
CA ASP A 302 22.21 -17.00 -46.73
C ASP A 302 22.65 -15.70 -46.01
N ASN A 303 23.85 -15.82 -45.41
CA ASN A 303 24.87 -14.79 -45.24
C ASN A 303 24.90 -13.81 -44.03
N ALA A 304 25.80 -14.10 -43.15
CA ALA A 304 26.58 -13.18 -42.32
C ALA A 304 27.76 -12.58 -43.17
N PRO A 305 28.70 -11.80 -42.63
CA PRO A 305 28.81 -10.96 -41.44
C PRO A 305 29.43 -9.58 -41.71
N THR A 306 29.40 -8.64 -40.76
CA THR A 306 30.48 -7.66 -40.65
C THR A 306 30.71 -7.19 -39.21
N ARG A 307 31.94 -7.39 -38.80
CA ARG A 307 32.63 -6.84 -37.61
C ARG A 307 32.94 -5.35 -37.81
N VAL A 308 32.99 -4.61 -36.73
CA VAL A 308 34.03 -3.61 -36.37
C VAL A 308 33.79 -3.26 -34.89
N SER A 309 34.61 -3.67 -33.95
CA SER A 309 35.89 -3.20 -33.45
C SER A 309 35.86 -1.88 -32.67
N SER A 310 36.04 -2.07 -31.34
CA SER A 310 36.96 -1.41 -30.38
C SER A 310 36.96 0.10 -30.20
N SER A 311 36.86 0.54 -28.96
CA SER A 311 38.01 1.04 -28.18
C SER A 311 37.56 1.58 -26.81
N GLN A 312 38.19 1.05 -25.77
CA GLN A 312 38.38 1.72 -24.46
C GLN A 312 39.42 2.85 -24.61
N PRO A 313 39.51 3.77 -23.65
CA PRO A 313 40.61 3.63 -22.71
C PRO A 313 40.28 3.88 -21.22
N ASP A 314 41.06 3.20 -20.39
CA ASP A 314 41.28 3.40 -18.96
C ASP A 314 41.84 4.79 -18.64
N LEU A 315 41.58 5.24 -17.41
CA LEU A 315 42.56 6.00 -16.63
C LEU A 315 42.27 5.92 -15.13
N MET A 316 43.19 5.30 -14.43
CA MET A 316 43.38 5.31 -12.96
C MET A 316 43.64 6.75 -12.49
N HIS A 317 43.18 7.10 -11.27
CA HIS A 317 44.09 7.70 -10.27
C HIS A 317 43.62 7.47 -8.84
N ARG A 318 44.61 7.11 -8.01
CA ARG A 318 44.58 6.93 -6.55
C ARG A 318 44.52 8.29 -5.84
N GLY A 319 43.99 8.29 -4.63
CA GLY A 319 44.18 9.36 -3.65
C GLY A 319 43.56 8.97 -2.30
N ASP A 320 44.43 8.53 -1.39
CA ASP A 320 44.14 8.24 0.04
C ASP A 320 43.82 9.54 0.81
N GLY A 321 43.00 9.43 1.83
CA GLY A 321 42.76 10.52 2.76
C GLY A 321 41.81 10.12 3.90
N ASP A 322 42.39 9.61 4.99
CA ASP A 322 41.75 9.37 6.29
C ASP A 322 41.22 10.66 6.94
N GLY A 323 40.00 10.59 7.48
CA GLY A 323 39.47 11.58 8.42
C GLY A 323 38.21 11.04 9.09
N PRO A 324 38.04 11.19 10.41
CA PRO A 324 37.03 10.47 11.18
C PRO A 324 35.62 10.96 10.93
N THR A 325 34.72 10.02 10.66
CA THR A 325 33.28 10.27 10.52
C THR A 325 32.61 10.44 11.88
N PRO A 326 31.76 11.47 12.06
CA PRO A 326 30.82 11.51 13.19
C PRO A 326 29.72 10.48 12.95
N ALA A 327 29.38 9.72 13.98
CA ALA A 327 28.28 8.79 14.01
C ALA A 327 26.98 9.48 13.61
N ALA A 328 26.48 9.18 12.42
CA ALA A 328 25.19 9.66 11.96
C ALA A 328 24.10 8.69 12.43
N ASN A 329 23.16 9.21 13.17
CA ASN A 329 21.96 8.55 13.64
C ASN A 329 21.27 7.76 12.49
N SER A 330 21.34 6.43 12.58
CA SER A 330 20.76 5.49 11.61
C SER A 330 19.29 5.15 11.89
N GLU A 331 18.56 5.94 12.69
CA GLU A 331 17.29 5.51 13.30
C GLU A 331 15.99 6.05 12.67
N VAL A 332 15.99 6.66 11.49
CA VAL A 332 14.76 7.24 10.92
C VAL A 332 14.35 6.61 9.58
N LEU A 333 14.85 5.44 9.27
CA LEU A 333 14.21 4.59 8.27
C LEU A 333 13.15 3.77 8.97
N ALA A 334 12.01 4.42 9.25
CA ALA A 334 10.88 3.80 9.89
C ALA A 334 10.49 2.51 9.17
N HIS A 335 10.49 1.42 9.89
CA HIS A 335 9.77 0.23 9.50
C HIS A 335 8.34 0.68 9.19
N GLY A 336 7.92 0.57 7.93
CA GLY A 336 6.63 1.06 7.47
C GLY A 336 5.48 0.40 8.21
N ILE A 337 4.97 1.07 9.21
CA ILE A 337 3.68 0.74 9.82
C ILE A 337 2.66 1.43 8.94
N SER A 338 1.87 0.65 8.23
CA SER A 338 0.76 1.15 7.43
C SER A 338 -0.28 1.80 8.34
N PHE A 339 -0.78 2.98 7.97
CA PHE A 339 -1.85 3.70 8.69
C PHE A 339 -3.16 2.92 8.80
N SER A 340 -3.31 1.87 8.01
CA SER A 340 -4.53 1.08 7.92
C SER A 340 -4.70 0.02 9.01
N GLN A 341 -3.73 -0.15 9.92
CA GLN A 341 -3.73 -1.30 10.85
C GLN A 341 -3.61 -0.88 12.33
N PRO A 342 -4.71 -0.87 13.12
CA PRO A 342 -4.65 -0.66 14.57
C PRO A 342 -3.88 -1.77 15.28
N ALA A 343 -3.05 -1.42 16.28
CA ALA A 343 -2.21 -2.33 17.03
C ALA A 343 -2.95 -3.03 18.17
N HIS A 344 -4.06 -2.46 18.65
CA HIS A 344 -4.81 -2.97 19.79
C HIS A 344 -6.20 -3.46 19.40
N LEU A 345 -6.60 -4.60 20.02
CA LEU A 345 -7.87 -5.25 19.77
C LEU A 345 -9.07 -4.37 20.14
N GLU A 346 -8.94 -3.62 21.22
CA GLU A 346 -9.99 -2.76 21.78
C GLU A 346 -10.36 -1.61 20.85
N ASP A 347 -9.41 -1.16 20.01
CA ASP A 347 -9.63 -0.07 19.05
C ASP A 347 -10.40 -0.53 17.79
N MET A 348 -10.64 -1.82 17.66
CA MET A 348 -11.32 -2.41 16.50
C MET A 348 -12.83 -2.53 16.70
N LEU A 349 -13.28 -2.49 17.92
CA LEU A 349 -14.68 -2.61 18.31
C LEU A 349 -15.19 -1.28 18.84
N LEU A 350 -16.42 -0.96 18.48
CA LEU A 350 -17.19 0.03 19.20
C LEU A 350 -17.46 -0.49 20.59
N SER A 351 -17.12 0.25 21.63
CA SER A 351 -17.50 -0.12 22.99
C SER A 351 -19.04 -0.09 23.09
N THR A 352 -19.65 -1.25 23.01
CA THR A 352 -21.09 -1.47 23.14
C THR A 352 -21.50 -1.53 24.61
N GLN A 353 -21.25 -0.51 25.40
CA GLN A 353 -21.86 -0.38 26.71
C GLN A 353 -22.40 1.03 26.93
N THR A 354 -23.60 1.26 26.42
CA THR A 354 -24.58 2.14 27.07
C THR A 354 -25.96 1.55 26.83
N GLN A 355 -26.60 1.14 27.92
CA GLN A 355 -27.99 0.76 27.97
C GLN A 355 -28.90 1.92 27.51
N GLY A 356 -29.83 1.58 26.65
CA GLY A 356 -31.12 2.27 26.49
C GLY A 356 -31.16 3.37 25.46
N THR A 357 -31.50 3.04 24.23
CA THR A 357 -32.67 3.56 23.50
C THR A 357 -32.86 2.78 22.21
N GLN A 358 -34.03 2.23 22.01
CA GLN A 358 -34.47 1.55 20.80
C GLN A 358 -34.58 2.56 19.65
N SER A 359 -33.66 2.45 18.65
CA SER A 359 -33.95 2.93 17.30
C SER A 359 -33.02 2.21 16.32
N SER A 360 -33.59 1.48 15.37
CA SER A 360 -33.01 0.80 14.19
C SER A 360 -31.57 0.27 14.37
N SER A 361 -31.47 -0.93 14.89
CA SER A 361 -30.21 -1.61 15.14
C SER A 361 -29.54 -2.05 13.84
N GLN A 362 -28.67 -1.22 13.28
CA GLN A 362 -27.64 -1.75 12.40
C GLN A 362 -26.68 -2.60 13.24
N SER A 363 -26.45 -3.86 12.83
CA SER A 363 -25.53 -4.73 13.56
C SER A 363 -24.11 -4.17 13.54
N PRO A 364 -23.27 -4.45 14.55
CA PRO A 364 -21.85 -4.07 14.55
C PRO A 364 -21.10 -4.49 13.27
N LEU A 365 -21.52 -5.58 12.63
CA LEU A 365 -21.05 -6.08 11.35
C LEU A 365 -21.22 -5.10 10.19
N GLN A 366 -22.28 -4.31 10.22
CA GLN A 366 -22.58 -3.32 9.18
C GLN A 366 -21.69 -2.07 9.27
N LYS A 367 -20.94 -1.91 10.36
CA LYS A 367 -20.13 -0.72 10.66
C LYS A 367 -18.63 -0.91 10.43
N LEU A 368 -18.18 -2.12 10.03
CA LEU A 368 -16.79 -2.38 9.75
C LEU A 368 -16.39 -1.94 8.33
N VAL A 369 -15.29 -1.23 8.20
CA VAL A 369 -14.71 -0.92 6.88
C VAL A 369 -14.30 -2.23 6.18
N LYS A 370 -14.59 -2.34 4.90
CA LYS A 370 -14.19 -3.48 4.08
C LYS A 370 -12.65 -3.57 4.04
N ARG A 371 -12.11 -4.68 4.55
CA ARG A 371 -10.69 -5.02 4.46
C ARG A 371 -10.53 -6.43 3.95
N MET A 372 -9.52 -6.64 3.10
CA MET A 372 -9.26 -7.95 2.50
C MET A 372 -8.67 -8.96 3.49
N THR A 373 -8.00 -8.49 4.56
CA THR A 373 -7.27 -9.35 5.51
C THR A 373 -8.11 -9.80 6.71
N ARG A 374 -9.43 -9.94 6.53
CA ARG A 374 -10.36 -10.41 7.55
C ARG A 374 -11.49 -11.26 6.97
N PHE A 375 -12.03 -12.14 7.79
CA PHE A 375 -13.20 -12.96 7.47
C PHE A 375 -13.92 -13.41 8.73
N PHE A 376 -15.20 -13.74 8.59
CA PHE A 376 -15.97 -14.35 9.66
C PHE A 376 -15.89 -15.87 9.58
N VAL A 377 -15.84 -16.49 10.75
CA VAL A 377 -15.93 -17.95 10.86
C VAL A 377 -17.22 -18.40 11.54
N THR A 378 -17.58 -19.65 11.31
CA THR A 378 -18.77 -20.30 11.86
C THR A 378 -18.48 -21.03 13.16
N THR A 379 -17.21 -21.25 13.49
CA THR A 379 -16.70 -21.89 14.68
C THR A 379 -16.66 -20.92 15.87
N ASP A 380 -16.65 -21.44 17.09
CA ASP A 380 -16.44 -20.64 18.30
C ASP A 380 -14.99 -20.16 18.45
N ALA A 381 -14.73 -19.29 19.42
CA ALA A 381 -13.41 -18.69 19.61
C ALA A 381 -12.33 -19.73 19.93
N ASN A 382 -12.64 -20.74 20.77
CA ASN A 382 -11.66 -21.75 21.17
C ASN A 382 -11.33 -22.70 20.02
N GLU A 383 -12.35 -23.16 19.31
CA GLU A 383 -12.20 -23.99 18.11
C GLU A 383 -11.40 -23.25 17.03
N THR A 384 -11.74 -21.98 16.78
CA THR A 384 -11.02 -21.15 15.81
C THR A 384 -9.54 -20.99 16.17
N VAL A 385 -9.21 -20.80 17.45
CA VAL A 385 -7.81 -20.71 17.92
C VAL A 385 -7.08 -22.04 17.69
N GLN A 386 -7.73 -23.17 17.95
CA GLN A 386 -7.11 -24.50 17.74
C GLN A 386 -6.86 -24.77 16.26
N GLU A 387 -7.84 -24.47 15.41
CA GLU A 387 -7.70 -24.57 13.94
C GLU A 387 -6.58 -23.69 13.40
N LEU A 388 -6.49 -22.45 13.84
CA LEU A 388 -5.42 -21.54 13.44
C LEU A 388 -4.04 -22.07 13.87
N ARG A 389 -3.91 -22.57 15.12
CA ARG A 389 -2.65 -23.13 15.62
C ARG A 389 -2.22 -24.36 14.79
N SER A 390 -3.13 -25.32 14.60
CA SER A 390 -2.89 -26.50 13.77
C SER A 390 -2.47 -26.11 12.35
N LEU A 391 -3.14 -25.11 11.77
CA LEU A 391 -2.81 -24.61 10.45
C LEU A 391 -1.42 -23.97 10.40
N PHE A 392 -1.05 -23.13 11.38
CA PHE A 392 0.27 -22.50 11.44
C PHE A 392 1.39 -23.52 11.58
N GLU A 393 1.17 -24.60 12.38
CA GLU A 393 2.10 -25.71 12.47
C GLU A 393 2.27 -26.46 11.14
N LYS A 394 1.17 -26.76 10.45
CA LYS A 394 1.19 -27.40 9.12
C LYS A 394 1.90 -26.53 8.05
N LEU A 395 1.83 -25.20 8.19
CA LEU A 395 2.51 -24.25 7.30
C LEU A 395 3.97 -23.99 7.71
N GLY A 396 4.44 -24.56 8.83
CA GLY A 396 5.80 -24.37 9.34
C GLY A 396 6.03 -22.96 9.90
N TYR A 397 4.97 -22.28 10.37
CA TYR A 397 5.10 -20.95 10.97
C TYR A 397 5.44 -21.08 12.46
N VAL A 398 6.22 -20.14 12.96
CA VAL A 398 6.44 -19.98 14.40
C VAL A 398 5.36 -19.04 14.94
N TRP A 399 4.67 -19.46 15.99
CA TRP A 399 3.59 -18.66 16.56
C TRP A 399 3.66 -18.60 18.08
N LYS A 400 3.07 -17.55 18.65
CA LYS A 400 2.88 -17.39 20.10
C LYS A 400 1.55 -16.70 20.38
N THR A 401 0.89 -17.08 21.46
CA THR A 401 -0.29 -16.37 21.97
C THR A 401 0.16 -15.25 22.90
N ASN A 402 -0.27 -14.02 22.63
CA ASN A 402 0.07 -12.85 23.47
C ASN A 402 -1.00 -12.60 24.54
N SER A 403 -2.27 -12.76 24.17
CA SER A 403 -3.45 -12.60 25.03
C SER A 403 -4.56 -13.51 24.52
N PRO A 404 -5.62 -13.74 25.29
CA PRO A 404 -6.80 -14.43 24.79
C PRO A 404 -7.28 -13.80 23.47
N GLY A 405 -7.41 -14.60 22.41
CA GLY A 405 -7.85 -14.12 21.10
C GLY A 405 -6.80 -13.42 20.23
N GLN A 406 -5.51 -13.35 20.64
CA GLN A 406 -4.45 -12.80 19.81
C GLN A 406 -3.28 -13.75 19.64
N ILE A 407 -2.94 -14.08 18.41
CA ILE A 407 -1.80 -14.93 18.03
C ILE A 407 -0.82 -14.10 17.18
N THR A 408 0.45 -14.02 17.60
CA THR A 408 1.52 -13.49 16.77
C THR A 408 2.17 -14.62 15.99
N VAL A 409 2.29 -14.44 14.69
CA VAL A 409 2.88 -15.39 13.75
C VAL A 409 4.15 -14.81 13.17
N THR A 410 5.21 -15.62 13.15
CA THR A 410 6.50 -15.27 12.54
C THR A 410 6.83 -16.28 11.46
N THR A 411 7.15 -15.80 10.27
CA THR A 411 7.57 -16.62 9.13
C THR A 411 8.60 -15.87 8.31
N GLN A 412 8.93 -16.37 7.14
CA GLN A 412 9.84 -15.72 6.18
C GLN A 412 9.11 -15.52 4.85
N ASP A 413 9.42 -14.41 4.19
CA ASP A 413 8.99 -14.19 2.81
C ASP A 413 9.84 -15.02 1.82
N LYS A 414 9.53 -14.94 0.53
CA LYS A 414 10.28 -15.63 -0.52
C LYS A 414 11.76 -15.20 -0.63
N ARG A 415 12.13 -14.06 -0.03
CA ARG A 415 13.50 -13.53 0.02
C ARG A 415 14.21 -13.87 1.32
N LYS A 416 13.60 -14.75 2.16
CA LYS A 416 14.07 -15.13 3.50
C LYS A 416 14.13 -13.97 4.49
N ALA A 417 13.46 -12.84 4.21
CA ALA A 417 13.29 -11.76 5.16
C ALA A 417 12.20 -12.12 6.18
N GLN A 418 12.36 -11.65 7.41
CA GLN A 418 11.42 -11.93 8.47
C GLN A 418 10.07 -11.23 8.22
N LEU A 419 9.00 -12.02 8.25
CA LEU A 419 7.62 -11.56 8.19
C LEU A 419 6.92 -11.85 9.51
N VAL A 420 6.34 -10.84 10.12
CA VAL A 420 5.60 -10.97 11.39
C VAL A 420 4.22 -10.36 11.23
N PHE A 421 3.19 -11.12 11.60
CA PHE A 421 1.82 -10.64 11.59
C PHE A 421 1.03 -11.17 12.79
N LYS A 422 -0.10 -10.55 13.09
CA LYS A 422 -1.00 -10.93 14.18
C LYS A 422 -2.33 -11.41 13.61
N ALA A 423 -2.87 -12.47 14.20
CA ALA A 423 -4.25 -12.88 14.00
C ALA A 423 -5.04 -12.52 15.27
N ASN A 424 -6.06 -11.69 15.13
CA ASN A 424 -6.93 -11.23 16.20
C ASN A 424 -8.32 -11.86 16.02
N LEU A 425 -8.83 -12.48 17.05
CA LEU A 425 -10.18 -13.04 17.09
C LEU A 425 -11.07 -12.08 17.87
N ILE A 426 -12.15 -11.65 17.24
CA ILE A 426 -13.06 -10.66 17.79
C ILE A 426 -14.46 -11.25 17.75
N GLU A 427 -15.07 -11.36 18.93
CA GLU A 427 -16.45 -11.81 19.04
C GLU A 427 -17.41 -10.70 18.65
N MET A 428 -18.29 -10.95 17.69
CA MET A 428 -19.23 -9.99 17.14
C MET A 428 -20.61 -10.66 16.96
N ASP A 429 -21.55 -10.31 17.80
CA ASP A 429 -22.85 -10.94 17.90
C ASP A 429 -22.70 -12.47 18.08
N ALA A 430 -23.15 -13.30 17.21
CA ALA A 430 -22.99 -14.75 17.27
C ALA A 430 -21.87 -15.30 16.37
N ARG A 431 -20.90 -14.48 15.95
CA ARG A 431 -19.84 -14.87 15.02
C ARG A 431 -18.48 -14.38 15.49
N ILE A 432 -17.45 -15.09 15.09
CA ILE A 432 -16.06 -14.69 15.32
C ILE A 432 -15.52 -14.04 14.05
N LEU A 433 -15.03 -12.81 14.16
CA LEU A 433 -14.23 -12.14 13.14
C LEU A 433 -12.76 -12.48 13.37
N VAL A 434 -12.10 -13.03 12.37
CA VAL A 434 -10.65 -13.23 12.36
C VAL A 434 -10.03 -12.12 11.51
N ASP A 435 -9.20 -11.28 12.13
CA ASP A 435 -8.56 -10.13 11.49
C ASP A 435 -7.04 -10.27 11.56
N PHE A 436 -6.41 -10.29 10.38
CA PHE A 436 -4.97 -10.44 10.23
C PHE A 436 -4.31 -9.10 9.99
N ARG A 437 -3.18 -8.86 10.70
CA ARG A 437 -2.46 -7.59 10.63
C ARG A 437 -0.97 -7.80 10.52
N LEU A 438 -0.40 -7.17 9.52
CA LEU A 438 1.06 -7.12 9.35
C LEU A 438 1.68 -6.27 10.47
N SER A 439 2.69 -6.81 11.14
CA SER A 439 3.50 -6.09 12.13
C SER A 439 4.89 -5.77 11.58
N ARG A 440 5.45 -6.64 10.73
CA ARG A 440 6.77 -6.44 10.13
C ARG A 440 6.90 -7.25 8.84
N GLY A 441 7.47 -6.65 7.79
CA GLY A 441 7.79 -7.32 6.54
C GLY A 441 7.12 -6.68 5.33
N ASP A 442 7.14 -7.37 4.20
CA ASP A 442 6.53 -6.97 2.94
C ASP A 442 5.01 -7.19 2.98
N GLY A 443 4.23 -6.18 2.64
CA GLY A 443 2.76 -6.25 2.66
C GLY A 443 2.20 -7.22 1.62
N LEU A 444 2.78 -7.33 0.43
CA LEU A 444 2.31 -8.25 -0.61
C LEU A 444 2.62 -9.71 -0.25
N GLU A 445 3.79 -9.98 0.36
CA GLU A 445 4.09 -11.31 0.88
C GLU A 445 3.16 -11.67 2.05
N PHE A 446 2.87 -10.72 2.95
CA PHE A 446 1.87 -10.93 4.01
C PHE A 446 0.50 -11.27 3.42
N LYS A 447 0.05 -10.55 2.41
CA LYS A 447 -1.22 -10.80 1.73
C LYS A 447 -1.27 -12.20 1.11
N LYS A 448 -0.16 -12.69 0.56
CA LYS A 448 -0.02 -14.05 0.04
C LYS A 448 -0.20 -15.12 1.13
N HIS A 449 0.45 -14.92 2.28
CA HIS A 449 0.26 -15.79 3.43
C HIS A 449 -1.18 -15.75 3.93
N PHE A 450 -1.79 -14.57 3.99
CA PHE A 450 -3.21 -14.42 4.34
C PHE A 450 -4.13 -15.19 3.38
N VAL A 451 -3.95 -15.06 2.06
CA VAL A 451 -4.74 -15.79 1.06
C VAL A 451 -4.57 -17.31 1.24
N THR A 452 -3.35 -17.77 1.52
CA THR A 452 -3.08 -19.19 1.79
C THR A 452 -3.83 -19.67 3.03
N ILE A 453 -3.78 -18.92 4.13
CA ILE A 453 -4.50 -19.21 5.38
C ILE A 453 -6.01 -19.25 5.13
N ARG A 454 -6.55 -18.22 4.49
CA ARG A 454 -7.96 -18.10 4.15
C ARG A 454 -8.46 -19.30 3.32
N ASN A 455 -7.71 -19.69 2.31
CA ASN A 455 -8.08 -20.81 1.43
C ASN A 455 -8.08 -22.15 2.19
N ARG A 456 -7.17 -22.33 3.14
CA ARG A 456 -7.11 -23.53 3.99
C ARG A 456 -8.25 -23.59 5.03
N LEU A 457 -8.75 -22.42 5.45
CA LEU A 457 -9.88 -22.32 6.39
C LEU A 457 -11.24 -22.17 5.68
N SER A 458 -11.30 -22.35 4.37
CA SER A 458 -12.49 -22.07 3.53
C SER A 458 -13.76 -22.79 3.99
N GLU A 459 -13.65 -23.95 4.65
CA GLU A 459 -14.78 -24.71 5.19
C GLU A 459 -15.39 -24.06 6.44
N HIS A 460 -14.57 -23.36 7.24
CA HIS A 460 -14.97 -22.67 8.46
C HIS A 460 -15.38 -21.20 8.21
N ILE A 461 -15.14 -20.67 7.01
CA ILE A 461 -15.50 -19.29 6.67
C ILE A 461 -17.02 -19.19 6.45
N ALA A 462 -17.64 -18.24 7.15
CA ALA A 462 -19.06 -17.95 7.01
C ALA A 462 -19.37 -17.49 5.57
N LYS A 463 -20.22 -18.27 4.89
CA LYS A 463 -20.71 -17.97 3.53
C LYS A 463 -21.96 -17.11 3.63
N GLY A 464 -21.98 -15.95 2.99
CA GLY A 464 -23.17 -15.08 2.90
C GLY A 464 -22.79 -13.63 2.69
N PRO A 465 -23.70 -12.79 2.20
CA PRO A 465 -23.42 -11.39 2.01
C PRO A 465 -23.24 -10.72 3.39
N VAL A 466 -22.05 -10.21 3.63
CA VAL A 466 -21.83 -9.24 4.69
C VAL A 466 -22.14 -7.89 4.09
N SER A 467 -23.32 -7.31 4.42
CA SER A 467 -23.63 -5.96 3.99
C SER A 467 -22.80 -4.99 4.82
N TRP A 468 -21.89 -4.29 4.15
CA TRP A 468 -21.15 -3.19 4.72
C TRP A 468 -21.92 -1.89 4.40
N PRO A 469 -22.22 -1.01 5.36
CA PRO A 469 -22.81 0.27 5.02
C PRO A 469 -21.79 1.08 4.21
N ILE A 470 -22.26 1.58 3.08
CA ILE A 470 -21.52 2.58 2.31
C ILE A 470 -21.76 3.90 3.01
N ALA A 471 -20.80 4.36 3.79
CA ALA A 471 -20.81 5.71 4.31
C ALA A 471 -20.39 6.65 3.17
N VAL A 472 -21.19 7.70 2.94
CA VAL A 472 -20.93 8.68 1.89
C VAL A 472 -19.94 9.71 2.43
N ALA A 473 -18.83 9.93 1.72
CA ALA A 473 -17.89 10.99 2.07
C ALA A 473 -18.56 12.37 1.94
N THR A 474 -18.32 13.24 2.90
CA THR A 474 -18.96 14.55 2.99
C THR A 474 -17.95 15.67 3.09
N ASN A 475 -18.39 16.90 2.81
CA ASN A 475 -17.62 18.12 3.04
C ASN A 475 -17.89 18.72 4.43
N SER A 476 -18.81 18.17 5.22
CA SER A 476 -19.11 18.67 6.55
C SER A 476 -18.03 18.25 7.56
N VAL A 477 -17.63 19.16 8.41
CA VAL A 477 -16.65 18.96 9.48
C VAL A 477 -17.40 18.88 10.81
N PRO A 478 -17.23 17.83 11.61
CA PRO A 478 -17.85 17.70 12.92
C PRO A 478 -17.29 18.68 13.94
#